data_33b3009a2e7f84793c9f980feb6a5acf
#
_entry.id   33b3009a2e7f84793c9f980feb6a5acf
#
_cell.length_a   1.000
_cell.length_b   1.000
_cell.length_c   1.000
_cell.angle_alpha   90.00
_cell.angle_beta   90.00
_cell.angle_gamma   90.00
#
_symmetry.space_group_name_H-M   'P 1'
#
loop_
_entity.id
_entity.type
_entity.pdbx_description
1 polymer ?
#
loop_
_entity_poly.entity_id
_entity_poly.type
_entity_poly.pdbx_seq_one_letter_code
_entity_poly.pdbx_strand_id
1 'polypeptide(L)'
;MPFWEIYSYFYSLSLRNSFPYGCLLEDLNNTLDIRERENILDAGCGPGLVIEKVIEEHTGKRISVIGLDFSRGMIKRARKRCKIFSNVKLQIADLNKNLEFPGNFFDKVICSNTLYALENPHRVIFEFYRVLKQGGAVIIANPKPNAGEKELIREHLTALKKITPIYKKIYHIFKFLLLIPVNLVVITISKVIIEKGKGKEYHFLGKEDLQKILQEVGFKSINISSCYVDQDWLVRAEK
;
A
#
# COMPACT_ATOMS: atom_id res chain seq x y z
N MET A 1 -9.61 -3.76 -17.41
CA MET A 1 -8.47 -2.81 -17.37
C MET A 1 -8.88 -1.33 -17.40
N PRO A 2 -9.89 -0.87 -18.16
CA PRO A 2 -10.31 0.55 -18.09
C PRO A 2 -10.70 1.01 -16.68
N PHE A 3 -11.25 0.12 -15.87
CA PHE A 3 -11.70 0.39 -14.51
C PHE A 3 -10.59 0.94 -13.60
N TRP A 4 -9.44 0.26 -13.53
CA TRP A 4 -8.31 0.70 -12.71
C TRP A 4 -7.65 1.99 -13.23
N GLU A 5 -7.70 2.25 -14.54
CA GLU A 5 -7.21 3.49 -15.14
C GLU A 5 -8.03 4.71 -14.69
N ILE A 6 -9.36 4.62 -14.74
CA ILE A 6 -10.29 5.66 -14.28
C ILE A 6 -10.22 5.80 -12.75
N TYR A 7 -10.30 4.67 -12.04
CA TYR A 7 -10.21 4.63 -10.58
C TYR A 7 -8.93 5.26 -10.06
N SER A 8 -7.81 5.03 -10.74
CA SER A 8 -6.50 5.54 -10.36
C SER A 8 -6.47 7.06 -10.15
N TYR A 9 -7.26 7.82 -10.91
CA TYR A 9 -7.34 9.27 -10.78
C TYR A 9 -7.99 9.68 -9.47
N PHE A 10 -9.19 9.20 -9.24
CA PHE A 10 -9.96 9.54 -8.03
C PHE A 10 -9.29 9.00 -6.77
N TYR A 11 -8.81 7.77 -6.82
CA TYR A 11 -8.10 7.11 -5.74
C TYR A 11 -6.85 7.89 -5.30
N SER A 12 -5.97 8.23 -6.26
CA SER A 12 -4.77 9.01 -5.96
C SER A 12 -5.07 10.37 -5.31
N LEU A 13 -6.15 11.03 -5.75
CA LEU A 13 -6.55 12.33 -5.22
C LEU A 13 -7.17 12.19 -3.82
N SER A 14 -7.98 11.18 -3.59
CA SER A 14 -8.58 10.87 -2.29
C SER A 14 -7.50 10.53 -1.25
N LEU A 15 -6.63 9.57 -1.55
CA LEU A 15 -5.61 9.08 -0.60
C LEU A 15 -4.64 10.19 -0.16
N ARG A 16 -4.17 11.01 -1.09
CA ARG A 16 -3.24 12.11 -0.78
C ARG A 16 -3.79 13.09 0.26
N ASN A 17 -5.10 13.13 0.43
CA ASN A 17 -5.79 14.07 1.33
C ASN A 17 -6.46 13.37 2.51
N SER A 18 -6.21 12.08 2.68
CA SER A 18 -6.76 11.25 3.76
C SER A 18 -5.80 11.21 4.94
N PHE A 19 -6.22 11.71 6.11
CA PHE A 19 -5.45 11.56 7.34
C PHE A 19 -5.27 10.09 7.75
N PRO A 20 -6.31 9.23 7.69
CA PRO A 20 -6.13 7.80 7.94
C PRO A 20 -5.07 7.16 7.05
N TYR A 21 -5.01 7.53 5.77
CA TYR A 21 -3.99 7.00 4.87
C TYR A 21 -2.58 7.49 5.24
N GLY A 22 -2.46 8.71 5.78
CA GLY A 22 -1.22 9.20 6.38
C GLY A 22 -0.74 8.29 7.52
N CYS A 23 -1.65 7.86 8.42
CA CYS A 23 -1.31 6.91 9.48
C CYS A 23 -0.83 5.56 8.92
N LEU A 24 -1.48 5.04 7.87
CA LEU A 24 -1.02 3.81 7.21
C LEU A 24 0.41 3.95 6.67
N LEU A 25 0.73 5.08 6.04
CA LEU A 25 2.08 5.34 5.52
C LEU A 25 3.12 5.39 6.66
N GLU A 26 2.76 5.94 7.81
CA GLU A 26 3.63 5.97 9.00
C GLU A 26 3.81 4.56 9.58
N ASP A 27 2.74 3.79 9.72
CA ASP A 27 2.78 2.41 10.22
C ASP A 27 3.67 1.52 9.32
N LEU A 28 3.50 1.64 7.99
CA LEU A 28 4.35 0.94 7.02
C LEU A 28 5.81 1.34 7.16
N ASN A 29 6.09 2.66 7.19
CA ASN A 29 7.45 3.18 7.29
C ASN A 29 8.15 2.74 8.58
N ASN A 30 7.45 2.78 9.71
CA ASN A 30 7.99 2.37 11.02
C ASN A 30 8.27 0.86 11.08
N THR A 31 7.53 0.06 10.30
CA THR A 31 7.68 -1.41 10.26
C THR A 31 8.83 -1.86 9.36
N LEU A 32 9.28 -1.01 8.44
CA LEU A 32 10.29 -1.36 7.42
C LEU A 32 11.67 -1.66 7.99
N ASP A 33 12.09 -1.01 9.07
CA ASP A 33 13.46 -1.13 9.62
C ASP A 33 14.53 -1.05 8.51
N ILE A 34 14.56 0.09 7.83
CA ILE A 34 15.44 0.32 6.66
C ILE A 34 16.88 0.53 7.11
N ARG A 35 17.81 -0.15 6.43
CA ARG A 35 19.26 -0.01 6.61
C ARG A 35 19.89 0.72 5.43
N GLU A 36 21.17 1.00 5.55
CA GLU A 36 21.99 1.62 4.50
C GLU A 36 22.08 0.72 3.26
N ARG A 37 21.92 1.30 2.06
CA ARG A 37 22.08 0.64 0.75
C ARG A 37 21.13 -0.55 0.47
N GLU A 38 19.94 -0.52 1.06
CA GLU A 38 18.94 -1.56 0.77
C GLU A 38 18.26 -1.35 -0.59
N ASN A 39 17.94 -2.49 -1.23
CA ASN A 39 17.09 -2.56 -2.41
C ASN A 39 15.67 -2.91 -1.97
N ILE A 40 14.70 -2.07 -2.28
CA ILE A 40 13.32 -2.19 -1.83
C ILE A 40 12.42 -2.37 -3.06
N LEU A 41 11.51 -3.33 -2.99
CA LEU A 41 10.42 -3.50 -3.94
C LEU A 41 9.12 -2.97 -3.33
N ASP A 42 8.42 -2.09 -4.04
CA ASP A 42 7.02 -1.72 -3.76
C ASP A 42 6.12 -2.41 -4.80
N ALA A 43 5.51 -3.51 -4.41
CA ALA A 43 4.70 -4.38 -5.25
C ALA A 43 3.23 -3.94 -5.22
N GLY A 44 2.76 -3.33 -6.30
CA GLY A 44 1.50 -2.62 -6.38
C GLY A 44 1.64 -1.18 -5.88
N CYS A 45 2.68 -0.48 -6.35
CA CYS A 45 3.07 0.84 -5.83
C CYS A 45 2.02 1.95 -6.06
N GLY A 46 0.99 1.68 -6.85
CA GLY A 46 -0.06 2.66 -7.14
C GLY A 46 0.51 4.00 -7.63
N PRO A 47 0.03 5.12 -7.06
CA PRO A 47 0.51 6.45 -7.45
C PRO A 47 1.82 6.87 -6.77
N GLY A 48 2.53 5.94 -6.11
CA GLY A 48 3.85 6.14 -5.52
C GLY A 48 3.88 6.82 -4.15
N LEU A 49 2.79 6.79 -3.38
CA LEU A 49 2.72 7.44 -2.05
C LEU A 49 3.61 6.76 -1.01
N VAL A 50 3.68 5.42 -1.02
CA VAL A 50 4.57 4.65 -0.14
C VAL A 50 6.02 4.94 -0.50
N ILE A 51 6.36 4.95 -1.79
CA ILE A 51 7.73 5.25 -2.27
C ILE A 51 8.16 6.65 -1.83
N GLU A 52 7.31 7.67 -2.06
CA GLU A 52 7.56 9.05 -1.64
C GLU A 52 7.87 9.12 -0.13
N LYS A 53 7.00 8.55 0.71
CA LYS A 53 7.18 8.51 2.16
C LYS A 53 8.49 7.84 2.57
N VAL A 54 8.78 6.66 2.02
CA VAL A 54 10.00 5.90 2.33
C VAL A 54 11.26 6.68 1.96
N ILE A 55 11.31 7.28 0.78
CA ILE A 55 12.49 8.05 0.34
C ILE A 55 12.68 9.31 1.19
N GLU A 56 11.61 10.05 1.47
CA GLU A 56 11.66 11.28 2.27
C GLU A 56 12.13 11.05 3.70
N GLU A 57 11.66 9.99 4.35
CA GLU A 57 12.04 9.66 5.72
C GLU A 57 13.45 9.05 5.85
N HIS A 58 14.00 8.53 4.75
CA HIS A 58 15.30 7.86 4.74
C HIS A 58 16.32 8.51 3.81
N THR A 59 16.25 9.84 3.62
CA THR A 59 17.12 10.61 2.71
C THR A 59 18.60 10.42 2.98
N GLY A 60 18.99 10.16 4.24
CA GLY A 60 20.39 9.88 4.62
C GLY A 60 20.88 8.49 4.25
N LYS A 61 20.01 7.57 3.87
CA LYS A 61 20.33 6.18 3.54
C LYS A 61 20.33 5.99 2.02
N ARG A 62 21.38 5.43 1.44
CA ARG A 62 21.51 5.20 -0.01
C ARG A 62 20.67 4.01 -0.48
N ILE A 63 19.36 4.05 -0.26
CA ILE A 63 18.41 3.02 -0.68
C ILE A 63 18.06 3.15 -2.16
N SER A 64 17.69 2.04 -2.78
CA SER A 64 17.11 2.00 -4.14
C SER A 64 15.71 1.41 -4.08
N VAL A 65 14.75 2.05 -4.73
CA VAL A 65 13.36 1.57 -4.73
C VAL A 65 12.91 1.23 -6.15
N ILE A 66 12.32 0.05 -6.32
CA ILE A 66 11.65 -0.34 -7.55
C ILE A 66 10.15 -0.45 -7.25
N GLY A 67 9.33 0.33 -7.96
CA GLY A 67 7.87 0.28 -7.84
C GLY A 67 7.26 -0.44 -9.06
N LEU A 68 6.39 -1.40 -8.79
CA LEU A 68 5.64 -2.15 -9.79
C LEU A 68 4.15 -1.88 -9.65
N ASP A 69 3.46 -1.64 -10.77
CA ASP A 69 2.01 -1.60 -10.83
C ASP A 69 1.54 -1.98 -12.24
N PHE A 70 0.41 -2.68 -12.37
CA PHE A 70 -0.11 -3.07 -13.68
C PHE A 70 -0.82 -1.93 -14.43
N SER A 71 -1.27 -0.90 -13.70
CA SER A 71 -1.99 0.25 -14.25
C SER A 71 -1.03 1.29 -14.80
N ARG A 72 -1.12 1.55 -16.11
CA ARG A 72 -0.37 2.64 -16.77
C ARG A 72 -0.68 3.99 -16.12
N GLY A 73 -1.94 4.23 -15.70
CA GLY A 73 -2.37 5.45 -15.05
C GLY A 73 -1.71 5.64 -13.69
N MET A 74 -1.56 4.57 -12.89
CA MET A 74 -0.85 4.60 -11.61
C MET A 74 0.64 4.90 -11.82
N ILE A 75 1.32 4.17 -12.71
CA ILE A 75 2.74 4.40 -13.01
C ILE A 75 2.99 5.82 -13.55
N LYS A 76 2.11 6.36 -14.38
CA LYS A 76 2.22 7.76 -14.83
C LYS A 76 2.19 8.75 -13.66
N ARG A 77 1.33 8.53 -12.66
CA ARG A 77 1.24 9.36 -11.46
C ARG A 77 2.45 9.18 -10.54
N ALA A 78 2.88 7.93 -10.34
CA ALA A 78 4.08 7.61 -9.58
C ALA A 78 5.32 8.28 -10.19
N ARG A 79 5.51 8.22 -11.51
CA ARG A 79 6.61 8.93 -12.21
C ARG A 79 6.57 10.43 -12.00
N LYS A 80 5.37 11.05 -12.02
CA LYS A 80 5.23 12.48 -11.74
C LYS A 80 5.60 12.82 -10.30
N ARG A 81 5.21 11.96 -9.35
CA ARG A 81 5.46 12.12 -7.91
C ARG A 81 6.93 11.94 -7.57
N CYS A 82 7.51 10.85 -8.04
CA CYS A 82 8.88 10.45 -7.72
C CYS A 82 9.94 11.05 -8.65
N LYS A 83 9.59 12.00 -9.53
CA LYS A 83 10.49 12.50 -10.57
C LYS A 83 11.80 13.13 -10.05
N ILE A 84 11.78 13.60 -8.80
CA ILE A 84 12.94 14.23 -8.16
C ILE A 84 13.89 13.20 -7.51
N PHE A 85 13.46 11.94 -7.39
CA PHE A 85 14.24 10.89 -6.75
C PHE A 85 14.96 10.04 -7.81
N SER A 86 16.29 10.20 -7.91
CA SER A 86 17.11 9.49 -8.89
C SER A 86 17.28 7.99 -8.59
N ASN A 87 16.99 7.58 -7.37
CA ASN A 87 17.11 6.21 -6.86
C ASN A 87 15.79 5.42 -6.93
N VAL A 88 14.79 5.91 -7.68
CA VAL A 88 13.49 5.25 -7.88
C VAL A 88 13.34 4.81 -9.34
N LYS A 89 12.99 3.53 -9.52
CA LYS A 89 12.61 2.96 -10.84
C LYS A 89 11.15 2.51 -10.80
N LEU A 90 10.37 2.84 -11.84
CA LEU A 90 8.95 2.54 -11.92
C LEU A 90 8.64 1.77 -13.19
N GLN A 91 8.02 0.59 -13.05
CA GLN A 91 7.75 -0.34 -14.13
C GLN A 91 6.29 -0.78 -14.14
N ILE A 92 5.76 -1.00 -15.34
CA ILE A 92 4.45 -1.63 -15.50
C ILE A 92 4.65 -3.15 -15.43
N ALA A 93 4.05 -3.80 -14.44
CA ALA A 93 4.15 -5.24 -14.25
C ALA A 93 2.86 -5.81 -13.66
N ASP A 94 2.54 -7.04 -14.04
CA ASP A 94 1.42 -7.80 -13.52
C ASP A 94 1.93 -8.77 -12.44
N LEU A 95 1.56 -8.53 -11.20
CA LEU A 95 1.96 -9.35 -10.05
C LEU A 95 1.35 -10.76 -10.07
N ASN A 96 0.34 -11.01 -10.91
CA ASN A 96 -0.16 -12.37 -11.17
C ASN A 96 0.80 -13.21 -12.03
N LYS A 97 1.90 -12.63 -12.49
CA LYS A 97 2.98 -13.31 -13.22
C LYS A 97 4.23 -13.42 -12.37
N ASN A 98 5.21 -14.20 -12.83
CA ASN A 98 6.50 -14.26 -12.19
C ASN A 98 7.18 -12.89 -12.27
N LEU A 99 7.79 -12.47 -11.17
CA LEU A 99 8.56 -11.24 -11.13
C LEU A 99 9.87 -11.40 -11.93
N GLU A 100 10.13 -10.47 -12.82
CA GLU A 100 11.34 -10.48 -13.67
C GLU A 100 12.61 -10.02 -12.90
N PHE A 101 12.77 -10.57 -11.70
CA PHE A 101 13.94 -10.35 -10.85
C PHE A 101 14.55 -11.68 -10.42
N PRO A 102 15.88 -11.74 -10.25
CA PRO A 102 16.54 -12.93 -9.71
C PRO A 102 16.09 -13.19 -8.26
N GLY A 103 16.24 -14.41 -7.81
CA GLY A 103 16.10 -14.73 -6.38
C GLY A 103 17.12 -13.97 -5.53
N ASN A 104 16.79 -13.68 -4.28
CA ASN A 104 17.67 -13.00 -3.33
C ASN A 104 18.18 -11.60 -3.81
N PHE A 105 17.31 -10.80 -4.38
CA PHE A 105 17.64 -9.50 -4.94
C PHE A 105 17.26 -8.32 -4.02
N PHE A 106 16.10 -8.40 -3.37
CA PHE A 106 15.58 -7.33 -2.53
C PHE A 106 15.85 -7.56 -1.04
N ASP A 107 16.14 -6.50 -0.32
CA ASP A 107 16.25 -6.51 1.14
C ASP A 107 14.86 -6.40 1.79
N LYS A 108 13.95 -5.65 1.15
CA LYS A 108 12.56 -5.47 1.59
C LYS A 108 11.60 -5.58 0.41
N VAL A 109 10.43 -6.16 0.68
CA VAL A 109 9.28 -6.12 -0.24
C VAL A 109 8.10 -5.50 0.51
N ILE A 110 7.51 -4.47 -0.07
CA ILE A 110 6.29 -3.81 0.43
C ILE A 110 5.14 -4.19 -0.50
N CYS A 111 3.99 -4.54 0.08
CA CYS A 111 2.75 -4.76 -0.67
C CYS A 111 1.59 -4.14 0.11
N SER A 112 1.20 -2.92 -0.25
CA SER A 112 0.17 -2.17 0.46
C SER A 112 -1.12 -2.11 -0.36
N ASN A 113 -2.21 -2.58 0.21
CA ASN A 113 -3.56 -2.55 -0.38
C ASN A 113 -3.61 -3.06 -1.83
N THR A 114 -2.89 -4.17 -2.09
CA THR A 114 -2.76 -4.76 -3.42
C THR A 114 -3.05 -6.26 -3.40
N LEU A 115 -2.57 -6.98 -2.38
CA LEU A 115 -2.65 -8.44 -2.32
C LEU A 115 -4.08 -8.97 -2.45
N TYR A 116 -5.06 -8.28 -1.85
CA TYR A 116 -6.48 -8.68 -1.90
C TYR A 116 -7.07 -8.72 -3.33
N ALA A 117 -6.47 -7.97 -4.26
CA ALA A 117 -6.95 -7.85 -5.65
C ALA A 117 -6.23 -8.79 -6.63
N LEU A 118 -5.32 -9.64 -6.15
CA LEU A 118 -4.56 -10.57 -6.97
C LEU A 118 -5.24 -11.93 -7.03
N GLU A 119 -5.10 -12.64 -8.15
CA GLU A 119 -5.81 -13.91 -8.43
C GLU A 119 -5.39 -15.02 -7.46
N ASN A 120 -4.12 -15.07 -7.07
CA ASN A 120 -3.59 -16.08 -6.16
C ASN A 120 -2.60 -15.46 -5.17
N PRO A 121 -3.07 -14.98 -4.01
CA PRO A 121 -2.23 -14.39 -2.98
C PRO A 121 -1.08 -15.30 -2.50
N HIS A 122 -1.32 -16.61 -2.39
CA HIS A 122 -0.29 -17.57 -1.98
C HIS A 122 0.90 -17.59 -2.95
N ARG A 123 0.62 -17.66 -4.27
CA ARG A 123 1.65 -17.62 -5.29
C ARG A 123 2.42 -16.30 -5.27
N VAL A 124 1.73 -15.19 -5.07
CA VAL A 124 2.37 -13.86 -5.02
C VAL A 124 3.30 -13.75 -3.81
N ILE A 125 2.86 -14.22 -2.64
CA ILE A 125 3.70 -14.26 -1.43
C ILE A 125 4.91 -15.19 -1.63
N PHE A 126 4.76 -16.30 -2.36
CA PHE A 126 5.88 -17.17 -2.73
C PHE A 126 6.90 -16.42 -3.64
N GLU A 127 6.44 -15.62 -4.61
CA GLU A 127 7.32 -14.79 -5.45
C GLU A 127 8.04 -13.72 -4.60
N PHE A 128 7.36 -13.11 -3.63
CA PHE A 128 8.01 -12.18 -2.70
C PHE A 128 9.12 -12.88 -1.90
N TYR A 129 8.84 -14.09 -1.40
CA TYR A 129 9.86 -14.89 -0.72
C TYR A 129 11.04 -15.22 -1.64
N ARG A 130 10.77 -15.61 -2.89
CA ARG A 130 11.83 -15.94 -3.85
C ARG A 130 12.78 -14.77 -4.10
N VAL A 131 12.23 -13.57 -4.32
CA VAL A 131 13.04 -12.38 -4.65
C VAL A 131 13.69 -11.71 -3.44
N LEU A 132 13.21 -11.98 -2.22
CA LEU A 132 13.83 -11.52 -0.99
C LEU A 132 15.17 -12.22 -0.73
N LYS A 133 16.14 -11.46 -0.25
CA LYS A 133 17.41 -11.99 0.30
C LYS A 133 17.16 -12.76 1.60
N GLN A 134 18.08 -13.62 1.99
CA GLN A 134 18.09 -14.20 3.33
C GLN A 134 18.20 -13.08 4.37
N GLY A 135 17.36 -13.14 5.40
CA GLY A 135 17.22 -12.06 6.40
C GLY A 135 16.50 -10.81 5.89
N GLY A 136 16.03 -10.83 4.64
CA GLY A 136 15.13 -9.80 4.11
C GLY A 136 13.72 -9.94 4.66
N ALA A 137 12.91 -8.87 4.57
CA ALA A 137 11.56 -8.87 5.12
C ALA A 137 10.50 -8.46 4.11
N VAL A 138 9.32 -9.09 4.20
CA VAL A 138 8.10 -8.64 3.53
C VAL A 138 7.25 -7.83 4.50
N ILE A 139 6.71 -6.71 4.03
CA ILE A 139 5.75 -5.86 4.74
C ILE A 139 4.47 -5.78 3.91
N ILE A 140 3.37 -6.28 4.47
CA ILE A 140 2.08 -6.30 3.77
C ILE A 140 1.06 -5.53 4.59
N ALA A 141 0.36 -4.58 3.97
CA ALA A 141 -0.90 -4.05 4.47
C ALA A 141 -2.03 -4.59 3.60
N ASN A 142 -2.99 -5.29 4.21
CA ASN A 142 -4.09 -5.93 3.49
C ASN A 142 -5.42 -5.68 4.21
N PRO A 143 -6.48 -5.25 3.50
CA PRO A 143 -7.77 -4.99 4.11
C PRO A 143 -8.32 -6.21 4.85
N LYS A 144 -8.89 -5.97 6.02
CA LYS A 144 -9.57 -7.00 6.81
C LYS A 144 -10.90 -7.40 6.15
N PRO A 145 -11.41 -8.61 6.43
CA PRO A 145 -12.70 -9.05 5.90
C PRO A 145 -13.89 -8.15 6.27
N ASN A 146 -13.77 -7.44 7.39
CA ASN A 146 -14.80 -6.53 7.93
C ASN A 146 -14.42 -5.04 7.81
N ALA A 147 -13.43 -4.71 6.97
CA ALA A 147 -13.05 -3.33 6.71
C ALA A 147 -14.22 -2.49 6.19
N GLY A 148 -14.31 -1.24 6.62
CA GLY A 148 -15.40 -0.34 6.24
C GLY A 148 -15.00 1.13 6.31
N GLU A 149 -15.72 1.96 5.55
CA GLU A 149 -15.36 3.37 5.39
C GLU A 149 -15.79 4.26 6.57
N LYS A 150 -16.70 3.80 7.42
CA LYS A 150 -17.27 4.62 8.51
C LYS A 150 -16.20 5.06 9.51
N GLU A 151 -15.33 4.14 9.90
CA GLU A 151 -14.23 4.39 10.83
C GLU A 151 -13.20 5.33 10.22
N LEU A 152 -12.88 5.16 8.94
CA LEU A 152 -11.96 6.04 8.21
C LEU A 152 -12.50 7.48 8.13
N ILE A 153 -13.80 7.64 7.84
CA ILE A 153 -14.46 8.95 7.80
C ILE A 153 -14.45 9.58 9.20
N ARG A 154 -14.81 8.82 10.25
CA ARG A 154 -14.82 9.29 11.64
C ARG A 154 -13.44 9.78 12.06
N GLU A 155 -12.40 9.01 11.76
CA GLU A 155 -11.03 9.39 12.12
C GLU A 155 -10.58 10.61 11.34
N HIS A 156 -10.89 10.69 10.05
CA HIS A 156 -10.60 11.89 9.25
C HIS A 156 -11.24 13.15 9.85
N LEU A 157 -12.51 13.08 10.24
CA LEU A 157 -13.20 14.19 10.89
C LEU A 157 -12.62 14.53 12.27
N THR A 158 -12.18 13.51 13.01
CA THR A 158 -11.53 13.69 14.31
C THR A 158 -10.18 14.39 14.16
N ALA A 159 -9.38 13.97 13.17
CA ALA A 159 -8.11 14.62 12.85
C ALA A 159 -8.30 16.09 12.45
N LEU A 160 -9.32 16.40 11.63
CA LEU A 160 -9.67 17.78 11.27
C LEU A 160 -9.94 18.66 12.49
N LYS A 161 -10.59 18.12 13.55
CA LYS A 161 -10.88 18.90 14.78
C LYS A 161 -9.61 19.30 15.52
N LYS A 162 -8.56 18.48 15.46
CA LYS A 162 -7.27 18.68 16.17
C LYS A 162 -6.33 19.66 15.48
N ILE A 163 -6.59 20.05 14.22
CA ILE A 163 -5.70 20.92 13.46
C ILE A 163 -5.63 22.33 14.07
N THR A 164 -4.42 22.78 14.30
CA THR A 164 -4.10 24.15 14.72
C THR A 164 -2.95 24.69 13.84
N PRO A 165 -2.87 25.98 13.58
CA PRO A 165 -3.82 27.06 13.91
C PRO A 165 -5.09 27.02 13.03
N ILE A 166 -6.09 27.83 13.40
CA ILE A 166 -7.44 27.82 12.78
C ILE A 166 -7.45 27.97 11.26
N TYR A 167 -6.56 28.76 10.67
CA TYR A 167 -6.50 28.93 9.22
C TYR A 167 -6.12 27.65 8.47
N LYS A 168 -5.23 26.82 9.06
CA LYS A 168 -4.91 25.50 8.51
C LYS A 168 -6.13 24.58 8.58
N LYS A 169 -6.87 24.60 9.68
CA LYS A 169 -8.10 23.84 9.85
C LYS A 169 -9.14 24.24 8.79
N ILE A 170 -9.37 25.53 8.58
CA ILE A 170 -10.29 26.04 7.56
C ILE A 170 -9.87 25.55 6.16
N TYR A 171 -8.58 25.64 5.82
CA TYR A 171 -8.04 25.12 4.56
C TYR A 171 -8.31 23.63 4.37
N HIS A 172 -8.08 22.80 5.40
CA HIS A 172 -8.32 21.35 5.31
C HIS A 172 -9.81 21.01 5.24
N ILE A 173 -10.67 21.74 5.96
CA ILE A 173 -12.13 21.58 5.87
C ILE A 173 -12.60 21.93 4.46
N PHE A 174 -12.19 23.08 3.92
CA PHE A 174 -12.54 23.49 2.54
C PHE A 174 -12.10 22.44 1.52
N LYS A 175 -10.87 21.95 1.64
CA LYS A 175 -10.32 20.90 0.79
C LYS A 175 -11.09 19.58 0.91
N PHE A 176 -11.48 19.19 2.12
CA PHE A 176 -12.32 18.01 2.35
C PHE A 176 -13.69 18.15 1.66
N LEU A 177 -14.35 19.29 1.82
CA LEU A 177 -15.63 19.58 1.18
C LEU A 177 -15.53 19.56 -0.35
N LEU A 178 -14.46 20.14 -0.90
CA LEU A 178 -14.19 20.13 -2.35
C LEU A 178 -13.99 18.71 -2.89
N LEU A 179 -13.46 17.80 -2.07
CA LEU A 179 -13.20 16.41 -2.45
C LEU A 179 -14.36 15.44 -2.18
N ILE A 180 -15.49 15.91 -1.62
CA ILE A 180 -16.66 15.06 -1.39
C ILE A 180 -17.07 14.28 -2.64
N PRO A 181 -17.22 14.87 -3.84
CA PRO A 181 -17.61 14.13 -5.04
C PRO A 181 -16.57 13.03 -5.40
N VAL A 182 -15.28 13.33 -5.24
CA VAL A 182 -14.19 12.39 -5.49
C VAL A 182 -14.27 11.22 -4.50
N ASN A 183 -14.46 11.53 -3.22
CA ASN A 183 -14.55 10.52 -2.16
C ASN A 183 -15.79 9.64 -2.34
N LEU A 184 -16.93 10.19 -2.77
CA LEU A 184 -18.13 9.42 -3.09
C LEU A 184 -17.87 8.40 -4.22
N VAL A 185 -17.16 8.81 -5.28
CA VAL A 185 -16.77 7.90 -6.36
C VAL A 185 -15.88 6.78 -5.82
N VAL A 186 -14.86 7.11 -5.02
CA VAL A 186 -13.95 6.12 -4.42
C VAL A 186 -14.72 5.15 -3.52
N ILE A 187 -15.58 5.65 -2.63
CA ILE A 187 -16.40 4.83 -1.72
C ILE A 187 -17.33 3.90 -2.50
N THR A 188 -17.99 4.40 -3.55
CA THR A 188 -18.88 3.58 -4.39
C THR A 188 -18.11 2.44 -5.04
N ILE A 189 -16.92 2.73 -5.57
CA ILE A 189 -16.06 1.73 -6.20
C ILE A 189 -15.54 0.74 -5.15
N SER A 190 -15.12 1.21 -3.97
CA SER A 190 -14.68 0.34 -2.87
C SER A 190 -15.78 -0.62 -2.43
N LYS A 191 -17.04 -0.17 -2.36
CA LYS A 191 -18.19 -1.06 -2.07
C LYS A 191 -18.35 -2.16 -3.10
N VAL A 192 -18.24 -1.82 -4.39
CA VAL A 192 -18.29 -2.83 -5.47
C VAL A 192 -17.15 -3.85 -5.32
N ILE A 193 -15.94 -3.39 -4.97
CA ILE A 193 -14.79 -4.26 -4.71
C ILE A 193 -15.07 -5.20 -3.53
N ILE A 194 -15.58 -4.66 -2.41
CA ILE A 194 -15.90 -5.46 -1.21
C ILE A 194 -16.99 -6.50 -1.54
N GLU A 195 -17.99 -6.13 -2.31
CA GLU A 195 -19.08 -7.02 -2.69
C GLU A 195 -18.62 -8.15 -3.61
N LYS A 196 -17.75 -7.86 -4.57
CA LYS A 196 -17.09 -8.85 -5.42
C LYS A 196 -16.16 -9.77 -4.63
N GLY A 197 -15.48 -9.25 -3.59
CA GLY A 197 -14.68 -10.06 -2.67
C GLY A 197 -15.48 -11.17 -2.00
N LYS A 198 -16.75 -10.92 -1.66
CA LYS A 198 -17.67 -11.96 -1.18
C LYS A 198 -17.96 -13.03 -2.24
N GLY A 199 -17.86 -12.68 -3.52
CA GLY A 199 -17.98 -13.57 -4.68
C GLY A 199 -16.66 -14.25 -5.10
N LYS A 200 -15.59 -14.18 -4.31
CA LYS A 200 -14.25 -14.75 -4.58
C LYS A 200 -13.44 -14.09 -5.71
N GLU A 201 -13.81 -12.90 -6.17
CA GLU A 201 -12.96 -12.12 -7.09
C GLU A 201 -11.84 -11.35 -6.36
N TYR A 202 -12.01 -11.11 -5.06
CA TYR A 202 -11.05 -10.42 -4.20
C TYR A 202 -10.82 -11.20 -2.91
N HIS A 203 -9.60 -11.17 -2.38
CA HIS A 203 -9.17 -12.00 -1.25
C HIS A 203 -8.95 -11.16 0.01
N PHE A 204 -10.02 -10.89 0.76
CA PHE A 204 -9.95 -10.28 2.09
C PHE A 204 -9.54 -11.33 3.11
N LEU A 205 -8.23 -11.57 3.24
CA LEU A 205 -7.67 -12.61 4.09
C LEU A 205 -7.79 -12.25 5.58
N GLY A 206 -8.18 -13.23 6.38
CA GLY A 206 -8.12 -13.15 7.83
C GLY A 206 -6.68 -13.20 8.35
N LYS A 207 -6.50 -12.91 9.64
CA LYS A 207 -5.19 -12.97 10.29
C LYS A 207 -4.58 -14.38 10.21
N GLU A 208 -5.40 -15.37 10.47
CA GLU A 208 -5.02 -16.79 10.47
C GLU A 208 -4.65 -17.26 9.07
N ASP A 209 -5.39 -16.82 8.03
CA ASP A 209 -5.10 -17.15 6.64
C ASP A 209 -3.75 -16.57 6.20
N LEU A 210 -3.50 -15.28 6.52
CA LEU A 210 -2.22 -14.63 6.24
C LEU A 210 -1.07 -15.34 6.93
N GLN A 211 -1.24 -15.66 8.22
CA GLN A 211 -0.22 -16.38 9.00
C GLN A 211 0.08 -17.74 8.40
N LYS A 212 -0.95 -18.50 8.04
CA LYS A 212 -0.82 -19.83 7.43
C LYS A 212 -0.07 -19.77 6.11
N ILE A 213 -0.47 -18.88 5.20
CA ILE A 213 0.19 -18.72 3.88
C ILE A 213 1.66 -18.36 4.07
N LEU A 214 1.98 -17.43 4.97
CA LEU A 214 3.36 -17.02 5.21
C LEU A 214 4.22 -18.17 5.77
N GLN A 215 3.67 -18.98 6.68
CA GLN A 215 4.33 -20.16 7.22
C GLN A 215 4.56 -21.24 6.16
N GLU A 216 3.55 -21.54 5.34
CA GLU A 216 3.64 -22.52 4.25
C GLU A 216 4.69 -22.14 3.21
N VAL A 217 4.84 -20.83 2.92
CA VAL A 217 5.87 -20.31 2.01
C VAL A 217 7.28 -20.37 2.62
N GLY A 218 7.40 -20.39 3.96
CA GLY A 218 8.68 -20.52 4.67
C GLY A 218 9.14 -19.26 5.38
N PHE A 219 8.30 -18.23 5.49
CA PHE A 219 8.60 -17.04 6.28
C PHE A 219 8.68 -17.34 7.77
N LYS A 220 9.55 -16.60 8.46
CA LYS A 220 9.79 -16.67 9.90
C LYS A 220 9.50 -15.33 10.56
N SER A 221 9.58 -15.26 11.89
CA SER A 221 9.39 -14.01 12.66
C SER A 221 8.13 -13.25 12.24
N ILE A 222 7.02 -13.99 12.01
CA ILE A 222 5.77 -13.41 11.49
C ILE A 222 5.10 -12.60 12.59
N ASN A 223 4.97 -11.29 12.35
CA ASN A 223 4.21 -10.38 13.20
C ASN A 223 3.02 -9.84 12.41
N ILE A 224 1.81 -9.97 12.98
CA ILE A 224 0.58 -9.45 12.38
C ILE A 224 -0.14 -8.60 13.40
N SER A 225 -0.21 -7.30 13.11
CA SER A 225 -0.90 -6.28 13.90
C SER A 225 -2.01 -5.61 13.07
N SER A 226 -2.71 -4.69 13.69
CA SER A 226 -3.71 -3.87 13.02
C SER A 226 -3.12 -2.52 12.64
N CYS A 227 -3.50 -1.97 11.50
CA CYS A 227 -3.14 -0.63 11.05
C CYS A 227 -4.31 0.04 10.31
N TYR A 228 -4.06 1.22 9.74
CA TYR A 228 -5.04 1.96 8.95
C TYR A 228 -6.38 2.15 9.69
N VAL A 229 -6.30 2.63 10.96
CA VAL A 229 -7.50 2.81 11.81
C VAL A 229 -8.29 1.49 11.98
N ASP A 230 -7.57 0.42 12.24
CA ASP A 230 -8.10 -0.95 12.41
C ASP A 230 -8.77 -1.56 11.15
N GLN A 231 -8.54 -0.99 9.96
CA GLN A 231 -9.13 -1.50 8.71
C GLN A 231 -8.27 -2.55 8.01
N ASP A 232 -6.93 -2.51 8.22
CA ASP A 232 -5.99 -3.41 7.57
C ASP A 232 -5.23 -4.27 8.59
N TRP A 233 -4.81 -5.45 8.15
CA TRP A 233 -3.73 -6.20 8.76
C TRP A 233 -2.39 -5.66 8.27
N LEU A 234 -1.49 -5.35 9.21
CA LEU A 234 -0.09 -5.03 8.95
C LEU A 234 0.76 -6.23 9.31
N VAL A 235 1.40 -6.78 8.32
CA VAL A 235 2.27 -7.96 8.43
C VAL A 235 3.72 -7.54 8.26
N ARG A 236 4.61 -8.07 9.12
CA ARG A 236 6.04 -8.13 8.88
C ARG A 236 6.50 -9.57 9.06
N ALA A 237 7.18 -10.12 8.06
CA ALA A 237 7.72 -11.47 8.13
C ALA A 237 9.11 -11.52 7.46
N GLU A 238 10.01 -12.38 7.96
CA GLU A 238 11.40 -12.50 7.52
C GLU A 238 11.65 -13.80 6.76
N LYS A 239 12.48 -13.72 5.72
CA LYS A 239 12.95 -14.90 4.97
C LYS A 239 14.08 -15.61 5.70
#